data_30a9a32fd35fd462c83b26a4b92e5bb4
#
_entry.id   30a9a32fd35fd462c83b26a4b92e5bb4
#
_cell.length_a   1.000
_cell.length_b   1.000
_cell.length_c   1.000
_cell.angle_alpha   90.00
_cell.angle_beta   90.00
_cell.angle_gamma   90.00
#
_symmetry.space_group_name_H-M   'P 1'
#
loop_
_entity.id
_entity.type
_entity.pdbx_description
1 polymer ?
#
loop_
_entity_poly.entity_id
_entity_poly.type
_entity_poly.pdbx_seq_one_letter_code
_entity_poly.pdbx_strand_id
1 'polypeptide(L)'
;MPVSPLDYRYGRDPIKLVWSQDGRHSRQLEVERALIWAHNQLGRVSDEHYATIAAISNPQSVTAERVDEIERETRHDIMALTKAMAEAAGEAGWCIHLGATSNDIVDTAVGLQIKDSVEIHREILATLISTLADLADRERATVMLGRTHGQAAVPITFGLKIAVFLDEFRRHYVRLEEITERVCVGKFLGAVGTGAAQGKDCLLYTSPSPRDRG
;
A
#
# COMPACT_ATOMS: atom_id res chain seq x y z
N MET A 1 -1.51 20.98 1.13
CA MET A 1 -0.88 21.51 -0.12
C MET A 1 0.11 20.48 -0.62
N PRO A 2 0.23 20.24 -1.93
CA PRO A 2 1.24 19.31 -2.45
C PRO A 2 2.64 19.82 -2.09
N VAL A 3 3.48 18.90 -1.65
CA VAL A 3 4.86 19.19 -1.21
C VAL A 3 5.77 19.46 -2.40
N SER A 4 5.43 18.91 -3.57
CA SER A 4 6.20 19.07 -4.81
C SER A 4 5.31 19.64 -5.92
N PRO A 5 5.82 20.57 -6.76
CA PRO A 5 5.07 21.06 -7.92
C PRO A 5 4.82 19.97 -8.98
N LEU A 6 5.41 18.79 -8.83
CA LEU A 6 5.18 17.63 -9.69
C LEU A 6 3.96 16.79 -9.27
N ASP A 7 3.48 16.91 -8.03
CA ASP A 7 2.47 16.02 -7.43
C ASP A 7 1.12 16.02 -8.18
N TYR A 8 0.76 17.15 -8.78
CA TYR A 8 -0.47 17.26 -9.59
C TYR A 8 -0.22 17.31 -11.10
N ARG A 9 1.03 17.43 -11.54
CA ARG A 9 1.41 17.62 -12.95
C ARG A 9 1.70 16.31 -13.66
N TYR A 10 2.27 15.35 -12.95
CA TYR A 10 2.71 14.06 -13.47
C TYR A 10 2.13 12.92 -12.64
N GLY A 11 2.09 11.74 -13.24
CA GLY A 11 1.52 10.56 -12.62
C GLY A 11 0.03 10.38 -12.95
N ARG A 12 -0.44 9.15 -12.82
CA ARG A 12 -1.84 8.77 -13.04
C ARG A 12 -2.64 8.92 -11.76
N ASP A 13 -3.91 9.28 -11.87
CA ASP A 13 -4.78 9.52 -10.72
C ASP A 13 -4.89 8.34 -9.74
N PRO A 14 -4.99 7.06 -10.18
CA PRO A 14 -5.02 5.95 -9.24
C PRO A 14 -3.81 5.90 -8.29
N ILE A 15 -2.58 6.13 -8.80
CA ILE A 15 -1.38 6.18 -7.96
C ILE A 15 -1.35 7.41 -7.06
N LYS A 16 -1.81 8.56 -7.57
CA LYS A 16 -1.90 9.78 -6.75
C LYS A 16 -2.87 9.61 -5.58
N LEU A 17 -4.01 8.94 -5.80
CA LEU A 17 -4.98 8.66 -4.75
C LEU A 17 -4.39 7.75 -3.66
N VAL A 18 -3.68 6.69 -4.03
CA VAL A 18 -3.02 5.80 -3.07
C VAL A 18 -2.08 6.58 -2.14
N TRP A 19 -1.28 7.51 -2.69
CA TRP A 19 -0.27 8.27 -1.94
C TRP A 19 -0.73 9.65 -1.48
N SER A 20 -2.01 9.97 -1.63
CA SER A 20 -2.61 11.19 -1.10
C SER A 20 -2.69 11.15 0.42
N GLN A 21 -2.94 12.32 1.05
CA GLN A 21 -3.25 12.38 2.48
C GLN A 21 -4.48 11.53 2.82
N ASP A 22 -5.54 11.60 2.00
CA ASP A 22 -6.76 10.81 2.19
C ASP A 22 -6.52 9.32 2.04
N GLY A 23 -5.68 8.91 1.05
CA GLY A 23 -5.29 7.52 0.87
C GLY A 23 -4.55 6.97 2.09
N ARG A 24 -3.57 7.71 2.61
CA ARG A 24 -2.85 7.37 3.84
C ARG A 24 -3.79 7.28 5.04
N HIS A 25 -4.64 8.29 5.22
CA HIS A 25 -5.62 8.34 6.30
C HIS A 25 -6.55 7.12 6.30
N SER A 26 -7.10 6.78 5.13
CA SER A 26 -7.96 5.61 4.98
C SER A 26 -7.24 4.31 5.37
N ARG A 27 -5.97 4.14 4.98
CA ARG A 27 -5.19 2.94 5.32
C ARG A 27 -4.84 2.88 6.81
N GLN A 28 -4.57 4.01 7.46
CA GLN A 28 -4.37 4.05 8.91
C GLN A 28 -5.63 3.66 9.68
N LEU A 29 -6.80 4.14 9.28
CA LEU A 29 -8.09 3.71 9.85
C LEU A 29 -8.36 2.22 9.66
N GLU A 30 -8.00 1.67 8.50
CA GLU A 30 -8.11 0.23 8.22
C GLU A 30 -7.22 -0.60 9.14
N VAL A 31 -5.98 -0.15 9.39
CA VAL A 31 -5.04 -0.83 10.28
C VAL A 31 -5.54 -0.82 11.72
N GLU A 32 -6.05 0.31 12.22
CA GLU A 32 -6.65 0.39 13.56
C GLU A 32 -7.87 -0.54 13.67
N ARG A 33 -8.74 -0.58 12.67
CA ARG A 33 -9.86 -1.52 12.63
C ARG A 33 -9.40 -2.98 12.68
N ALA A 34 -8.36 -3.32 11.93
CA ALA A 34 -7.81 -4.68 11.90
C ALA A 34 -7.19 -5.06 13.26
N LEU A 35 -6.53 -4.12 13.93
CA LEU A 35 -6.01 -4.31 15.28
C LEU A 35 -7.14 -4.65 16.27
N ILE A 36 -8.23 -3.88 16.25
CA ILE A 36 -9.36 -4.12 17.16
C ILE A 36 -10.10 -5.43 16.81
N TRP A 37 -10.18 -5.78 15.51
CA TRP A 37 -10.69 -7.09 15.11
C TRP A 37 -9.87 -8.22 15.73
N ALA A 38 -8.55 -8.14 15.69
CA ALA A 38 -7.68 -9.15 16.28
C ALA A 38 -7.87 -9.24 17.81
N HIS A 39 -8.00 -8.11 18.51
CA HIS A 39 -8.33 -8.10 19.93
C HIS A 39 -9.71 -8.68 20.23
N ASN A 40 -10.69 -8.47 19.36
CA ASN A 40 -12.01 -9.08 19.46
C ASN A 40 -11.91 -10.62 19.32
N GLN A 41 -11.18 -11.13 18.32
CA GLN A 41 -10.99 -12.58 18.14
C GLN A 41 -10.30 -13.24 19.35
N LEU A 42 -9.50 -12.49 20.11
CA LEU A 42 -8.86 -12.93 21.35
C LEU A 42 -9.75 -12.75 22.60
N GLY A 43 -10.98 -12.29 22.45
CA GLY A 43 -11.91 -12.05 23.55
C GLY A 43 -11.53 -10.86 24.45
N ARG A 44 -10.61 -9.97 24.01
CA ARG A 44 -10.17 -8.79 24.74
C ARG A 44 -11.08 -7.57 24.52
N VAL A 45 -11.80 -7.56 23.41
CA VAL A 45 -12.77 -6.53 23.00
C VAL A 45 -14.08 -7.22 22.67
N SER A 46 -15.21 -6.69 23.15
CA SER A 46 -16.54 -7.25 22.89
C SER A 46 -16.95 -7.07 21.41
N ASP A 47 -17.88 -7.91 20.94
CA ASP A 47 -18.45 -7.81 19.59
C ASP A 47 -19.13 -6.44 19.36
N GLU A 48 -19.78 -5.90 20.37
CA GLU A 48 -20.44 -4.60 20.32
C GLU A 48 -19.43 -3.45 20.11
N HIS A 49 -18.34 -3.45 20.88
CA HIS A 49 -17.27 -2.45 20.71
C HIS A 49 -16.57 -2.57 19.36
N TYR A 50 -16.27 -3.81 18.92
CA TYR A 50 -15.71 -4.02 17.59
C TYR A 50 -16.66 -3.53 16.49
N ALA A 51 -17.95 -3.84 16.57
CA ALA A 51 -18.92 -3.38 15.58
C ALA A 51 -18.98 -1.84 15.51
N THR A 52 -18.94 -1.18 16.66
CA THR A 52 -18.88 0.29 16.75
C THR A 52 -17.61 0.84 16.05
N ILE A 53 -16.43 0.29 16.37
CA ILE A 53 -15.17 0.72 15.75
C ILE A 53 -15.18 0.44 14.25
N ALA A 54 -15.67 -0.72 13.82
CA ALA A 54 -15.75 -1.06 12.39
C ALA A 54 -16.64 -0.08 11.61
N ALA A 55 -17.73 0.38 12.21
CA ALA A 55 -18.65 1.34 11.59
C ALA A 55 -18.03 2.73 11.42
N ILE A 56 -17.18 3.18 12.37
CA ILE A 56 -16.59 4.52 12.33
C ILE A 56 -15.21 4.56 11.64
N SER A 57 -14.60 3.43 11.33
CA SER A 57 -13.26 3.35 10.71
C SER A 57 -13.31 3.70 9.22
N ASN A 58 -13.76 4.90 8.92
CA ASN A 58 -13.84 5.45 7.56
C ASN A 58 -13.65 6.97 7.59
N PRO A 59 -13.20 7.61 6.47
CA PRO A 59 -12.93 9.05 6.42
C PRO A 59 -14.15 9.95 6.61
N GLN A 60 -15.37 9.43 6.48
CA GLN A 60 -16.60 10.20 6.71
C GLN A 60 -16.90 10.36 8.19
N SER A 61 -16.59 9.35 9.00
CA SER A 61 -16.80 9.37 10.46
C SER A 61 -15.61 9.96 11.20
N VAL A 62 -14.39 9.71 10.73
CA VAL A 62 -13.14 10.25 11.27
C VAL A 62 -12.50 11.09 10.17
N THR A 63 -12.83 12.38 10.14
CA THR A 63 -12.38 13.25 9.04
C THR A 63 -10.93 13.70 9.21
N ALA A 64 -10.22 13.91 8.09
CA ALA A 64 -8.85 14.41 8.10
C ALA A 64 -8.77 15.78 8.79
N GLU A 65 -9.77 16.64 8.60
CA GLU A 65 -9.84 17.96 9.23
C GLU A 65 -9.88 17.85 10.76
N ARG A 66 -10.66 16.89 11.31
CA ARG A 66 -10.70 16.69 12.76
C ARG A 66 -9.39 16.16 13.30
N VAL A 67 -8.73 15.26 12.58
CA VAL A 67 -7.39 14.78 12.93
C VAL A 67 -6.38 15.92 12.92
N ASP A 68 -6.37 16.76 11.89
CA ASP A 68 -5.49 17.92 11.77
C ASP A 68 -5.70 18.94 12.91
N GLU A 69 -6.96 19.16 13.35
CA GLU A 69 -7.27 20.02 14.50
C GLU A 69 -6.62 19.48 15.78
N ILE A 70 -6.79 18.19 16.05
CA ILE A 70 -6.23 17.55 17.24
C ILE A 70 -4.71 17.51 17.17
N GLU A 71 -4.13 17.30 15.97
CA GLU A 71 -2.68 17.27 15.77
C GLU A 71 -2.01 18.61 16.08
N ARG A 72 -2.65 19.73 15.77
CA ARG A 72 -2.14 21.07 16.14
C ARG A 72 -1.92 21.22 17.64
N GLU A 73 -2.71 20.54 18.46
CA GLU A 73 -2.61 20.55 19.93
C GLU A 73 -1.61 19.48 20.42
N THR A 74 -1.74 18.24 19.89
CA THR A 74 -0.95 17.10 20.38
C THR A 74 0.45 17.06 19.81
N ARG A 75 0.67 17.67 18.64
CA ARG A 75 1.89 17.61 17.82
C ARG A 75 2.36 16.19 17.54
N HIS A 76 1.39 15.28 17.36
CA HIS A 76 1.64 13.88 17.11
C HIS A 76 0.49 13.30 16.27
N ASP A 77 0.80 12.86 15.06
CA ASP A 77 -0.13 12.42 14.02
C ASP A 77 -1.01 11.22 14.46
N ILE A 78 -0.40 10.12 14.88
CA ILE A 78 -1.16 8.93 15.29
C ILE A 78 -1.93 9.15 16.59
N MET A 79 -1.41 9.95 17.52
CA MET A 79 -2.18 10.32 18.71
C MET A 79 -3.41 11.12 18.32
N ALA A 80 -3.32 12.00 17.33
CA ALA A 80 -4.45 12.75 16.83
C ALA A 80 -5.49 11.86 16.17
N LEU A 81 -5.04 10.92 15.32
CA LEU A 81 -5.90 9.93 14.69
C LEU A 81 -6.67 9.10 15.73
N THR A 82 -5.96 8.53 16.71
CA THR A 82 -6.57 7.67 17.74
C THR A 82 -7.55 8.45 18.64
N LYS A 83 -7.26 9.73 18.95
CA LYS A 83 -8.19 10.58 19.66
C LYS A 83 -9.45 10.88 18.83
N ALA A 84 -9.31 11.23 17.56
CA ALA A 84 -10.46 11.46 16.68
C ALA A 84 -11.33 10.21 16.54
N MET A 85 -10.71 9.02 16.41
CA MET A 85 -11.42 7.75 16.42
C MET A 85 -12.14 7.50 17.75
N ALA A 86 -11.47 7.78 18.89
CA ALA A 86 -12.08 7.61 20.21
C ALA A 86 -13.26 8.53 20.44
N GLU A 87 -13.20 9.80 19.98
CA GLU A 87 -14.32 10.71 19.99
C GLU A 87 -15.52 10.15 19.19
N ALA A 88 -15.27 9.61 18.00
CA ALA A 88 -16.33 9.04 17.15
C ALA A 88 -16.90 7.73 17.70
N ALA A 89 -16.09 6.95 18.44
CA ALA A 89 -16.47 5.66 18.99
C ALA A 89 -17.18 5.73 20.35
N GLY A 90 -17.12 6.88 21.04
CA GLY A 90 -17.72 7.04 22.37
C GLY A 90 -17.19 6.01 23.38
N GLU A 91 -18.08 5.24 23.99
CA GLU A 91 -17.70 4.24 25.02
C GLU A 91 -16.72 3.16 24.50
N ALA A 92 -16.75 2.81 23.21
CA ALA A 92 -15.82 1.87 22.61
C ALA A 92 -14.42 2.47 22.39
N GLY A 93 -14.21 3.77 22.56
CA GLY A 93 -12.95 4.46 22.28
C GLY A 93 -11.75 3.99 23.10
N TRP A 94 -11.95 3.36 24.26
CA TRP A 94 -10.88 2.86 25.12
C TRP A 94 -10.00 1.79 24.48
N CYS A 95 -10.54 1.01 23.53
CA CYS A 95 -9.81 -0.10 22.93
C CYS A 95 -9.00 0.31 21.69
N ILE A 96 -9.17 1.54 21.17
CA ILE A 96 -8.42 2.03 20.02
C ILE A 96 -6.94 2.07 20.36
N HIS A 97 -6.10 1.62 19.41
CA HIS A 97 -4.64 1.58 19.54
C HIS A 97 -4.13 0.65 20.66
N LEU A 98 -4.93 -0.29 21.12
CA LEU A 98 -4.63 -1.13 22.27
C LEU A 98 -3.37 -1.97 22.03
N GLY A 99 -2.30 -1.70 22.81
CA GLY A 99 -1.02 -2.40 22.75
C GLY A 99 -0.17 -2.12 21.51
N ALA A 100 -0.58 -1.21 20.64
CA ALA A 100 0.20 -0.79 19.47
C ALA A 100 1.12 0.40 19.77
N THR A 101 2.03 0.66 18.85
CA THR A 101 2.78 1.92 18.77
C THR A 101 2.50 2.61 17.44
N SER A 102 2.76 3.91 17.35
CA SER A 102 2.49 4.71 16.15
C SER A 102 3.04 4.08 14.88
N ASN A 103 4.27 3.56 14.92
CA ASN A 103 4.88 2.93 13.74
C ASN A 103 4.28 1.56 13.39
N ASP A 104 3.57 0.90 14.29
CA ASP A 104 2.80 -0.31 13.92
C ASP A 104 1.67 0.07 12.95
N ILE A 105 1.06 1.23 13.15
CA ILE A 105 0.01 1.76 12.29
C ILE A 105 0.58 2.35 11.00
N VAL A 106 1.58 3.23 11.11
CA VAL A 106 2.16 3.94 9.96
C VAL A 106 2.81 2.97 8.98
N ASP A 107 3.71 2.09 9.45
CA ASP A 107 4.45 1.17 8.58
C ASP A 107 3.50 0.14 7.92
N THR A 108 2.50 -0.34 8.66
CA THR A 108 1.49 -1.26 8.10
C THR A 108 0.59 -0.57 7.08
N ALA A 109 0.18 0.68 7.32
CA ALA A 109 -0.57 1.47 6.34
C ALA A 109 0.24 1.71 5.05
N VAL A 110 1.55 1.98 5.18
CA VAL A 110 2.46 2.07 4.02
C VAL A 110 2.54 0.73 3.29
N GLY A 111 2.61 -0.40 3.99
CA GLY A 111 2.56 -1.73 3.39
C GLY A 111 1.29 -1.94 2.54
N LEU A 112 0.13 -1.49 3.02
CA LEU A 112 -1.13 -1.52 2.27
C LEU A 112 -1.09 -0.59 1.04
N GLN A 113 -0.54 0.63 1.16
CA GLN A 113 -0.38 1.55 0.03
C GLN A 113 0.58 0.98 -1.03
N ILE A 114 1.65 0.28 -0.62
CA ILE A 114 2.54 -0.43 -1.54
C ILE A 114 1.78 -1.55 -2.25
N LYS A 115 0.95 -2.32 -1.55
CA LYS A 115 0.12 -3.37 -2.15
C LYS A 115 -0.81 -2.82 -3.23
N ASP A 116 -1.52 -1.73 -2.95
CA ASP A 116 -2.38 -1.06 -3.92
C ASP A 116 -1.58 -0.57 -5.13
N SER A 117 -0.40 0.00 -4.89
CA SER A 117 0.49 0.47 -5.96
C SER A 117 0.98 -0.66 -6.84
N VAL A 118 1.34 -1.80 -6.25
CA VAL A 118 1.75 -3.01 -6.98
C VAL A 118 0.62 -3.48 -7.90
N GLU A 119 -0.62 -3.55 -7.40
CA GLU A 119 -1.76 -4.00 -8.21
C GLU A 119 -2.01 -3.07 -9.41
N ILE A 120 -2.00 -1.76 -9.19
CA ILE A 120 -2.12 -0.77 -10.27
C ILE A 120 -1.00 -0.94 -11.32
N HIS A 121 0.24 -1.16 -10.88
CA HIS A 121 1.36 -1.36 -11.80
C HIS A 121 1.26 -2.68 -12.57
N ARG A 122 0.76 -3.76 -11.95
CA ARG A 122 0.53 -5.05 -12.60
C ARG A 122 -0.47 -4.91 -13.76
N GLU A 123 -1.59 -4.23 -13.53
CA GLU A 123 -2.60 -3.98 -14.57
C GLU A 123 -2.02 -3.16 -15.74
N ILE A 124 -1.26 -2.11 -15.44
CA ILE A 124 -0.63 -1.27 -16.46
C ILE A 124 0.40 -2.07 -17.26
N LEU A 125 1.25 -2.86 -16.59
CA LEU A 125 2.26 -3.70 -17.26
C LEU A 125 1.61 -4.77 -18.10
N ALA A 126 0.56 -5.45 -17.62
CA ALA A 126 -0.18 -6.46 -18.40
C ALA A 126 -0.73 -5.86 -19.70
N THR A 127 -1.34 -4.69 -19.62
CA THR A 127 -1.86 -3.95 -20.79
C THR A 127 -0.74 -3.57 -21.75
N LEU A 128 0.38 -3.06 -21.25
CA LEU A 128 1.53 -2.69 -22.08
C LEU A 128 2.15 -3.91 -22.76
N ILE A 129 2.32 -5.02 -22.04
CA ILE A 129 2.85 -6.29 -22.57
C ILE A 129 1.96 -6.79 -23.73
N SER A 130 0.64 -6.83 -23.54
CA SER A 130 -0.30 -7.22 -24.60
C SER A 130 -0.16 -6.31 -25.82
N THR A 131 -0.15 -4.99 -25.61
CA THR A 131 -0.02 -4.01 -26.71
C THR A 131 1.30 -4.18 -27.47
N LEU A 132 2.41 -4.42 -26.77
CA LEU A 132 3.71 -4.64 -27.40
C LEU A 132 3.76 -5.99 -28.13
N ALA A 133 3.10 -7.03 -27.62
CA ALA A 133 3.03 -8.34 -28.29
C ALA A 133 2.29 -8.23 -29.62
N ASP A 134 1.11 -7.58 -29.62
CA ASP A 134 0.31 -7.35 -30.84
C ASP A 134 1.07 -6.50 -31.86
N LEU A 135 1.79 -5.46 -31.39
CA LEU A 135 2.61 -4.62 -32.26
C LEU A 135 3.79 -5.41 -32.84
N ALA A 136 4.50 -6.20 -32.02
CA ALA A 136 5.64 -6.99 -32.47
C ALA A 136 5.23 -8.03 -33.54
N ASP A 137 4.07 -8.70 -33.37
CA ASP A 137 3.55 -9.65 -34.35
C ASP A 137 3.11 -8.96 -35.63
N ARG A 138 2.36 -7.87 -35.54
CA ARG A 138 1.91 -7.08 -36.69
C ARG A 138 3.09 -6.60 -37.55
N GLU A 139 4.15 -6.14 -36.92
CA GLU A 139 5.31 -5.53 -37.58
C GLU A 139 6.48 -6.53 -37.80
N ARG A 140 6.25 -7.82 -37.64
CA ARG A 140 7.29 -8.87 -37.72
C ARG A 140 8.03 -8.92 -39.07
N ALA A 141 7.38 -8.49 -40.15
CA ALA A 141 7.94 -8.43 -41.48
C ALA A 141 8.33 -7.02 -41.95
N THR A 142 8.06 -5.98 -41.17
CA THR A 142 8.36 -4.59 -41.52
C THR A 142 9.87 -4.35 -41.42
N VAL A 143 10.54 -4.23 -42.54
CA VAL A 143 11.99 -4.03 -42.62
C VAL A 143 12.37 -2.62 -42.22
N MET A 144 13.39 -2.49 -41.38
CA MET A 144 13.96 -1.21 -40.97
C MET A 144 15.50 -1.27 -40.90
N LEU A 145 16.12 -0.10 -40.87
CA LEU A 145 17.55 0.01 -40.70
C LEU A 145 17.95 -0.24 -39.23
N GLY A 146 18.75 -1.28 -38.99
CA GLY A 146 19.45 -1.46 -37.72
C GLY A 146 20.50 -0.39 -37.53
N ARG A 147 20.78 -0.02 -36.28
CA ARG A 147 21.80 0.98 -35.92
C ARG A 147 22.66 0.46 -34.77
N THR A 148 23.97 0.71 -34.87
CA THR A 148 24.93 0.56 -33.78
C THR A 148 25.76 1.83 -33.69
N HIS A 149 26.04 2.28 -32.47
CA HIS A 149 26.76 3.55 -32.25
C HIS A 149 26.18 4.75 -33.02
N GLY A 150 24.86 4.77 -33.23
CA GLY A 150 24.18 5.78 -34.05
C GLY A 150 24.39 5.64 -35.56
N GLN A 151 25.21 4.69 -36.03
CA GLN A 151 25.52 4.44 -37.44
C GLN A 151 24.60 3.39 -38.04
N ALA A 152 24.46 3.45 -39.38
CA ALA A 152 23.75 2.45 -40.15
C ALA A 152 24.42 1.08 -40.03
N ALA A 153 23.64 0.03 -39.79
CA ALA A 153 24.09 -1.34 -39.69
C ALA A 153 23.24 -2.25 -40.60
N VAL A 154 23.17 -3.54 -40.28
CA VAL A 154 22.38 -4.52 -41.05
C VAL A 154 20.88 -4.25 -40.93
N PRO A 155 20.08 -4.64 -41.94
CA PRO A 155 18.61 -4.59 -41.83
C PRO A 155 18.12 -5.47 -40.67
N ILE A 156 17.09 -4.97 -40.00
CA ILE A 156 16.32 -5.69 -38.98
C ILE A 156 14.82 -5.55 -39.28
N THR A 157 13.95 -6.10 -38.45
CA THR A 157 12.52 -5.81 -38.55
C THR A 157 12.07 -4.90 -37.38
N PHE A 158 11.02 -4.12 -37.60
CA PHE A 158 10.44 -3.31 -36.54
C PHE A 158 9.83 -4.19 -35.45
N GLY A 159 9.21 -5.34 -35.84
CA GLY A 159 8.72 -6.32 -34.87
C GLY A 159 9.83 -6.85 -33.94
N LEU A 160 11.03 -7.14 -34.45
CA LEU A 160 12.18 -7.54 -33.62
C LEU A 160 12.57 -6.45 -32.62
N LYS A 161 12.58 -5.18 -33.05
CA LYS A 161 12.86 -4.06 -32.16
C LYS A 161 11.83 -3.97 -31.02
N ILE A 162 10.54 -4.13 -31.32
CA ILE A 162 9.47 -4.12 -30.32
C ILE A 162 9.54 -5.33 -29.40
N ALA A 163 9.90 -6.53 -29.92
CA ALA A 163 10.02 -7.75 -29.13
C ALA A 163 11.09 -7.63 -28.02
N VAL A 164 12.15 -6.86 -28.23
CA VAL A 164 13.14 -6.58 -27.19
C VAL A 164 12.54 -5.81 -26.03
N PHE A 165 11.76 -4.77 -26.29
CA PHE A 165 11.04 -4.04 -25.24
C PHE A 165 9.98 -4.92 -24.57
N LEU A 166 9.23 -5.71 -25.33
CA LEU A 166 8.25 -6.66 -24.82
C LEU A 166 8.88 -7.60 -23.77
N ASP A 167 10.03 -8.20 -24.10
CA ASP A 167 10.72 -9.12 -23.17
C ASP A 167 11.24 -8.39 -21.92
N GLU A 168 11.68 -7.14 -22.04
CA GLU A 168 12.08 -6.32 -20.90
C GLU A 168 10.90 -6.07 -19.95
N PHE A 169 9.73 -5.64 -20.46
CA PHE A 169 8.55 -5.39 -19.63
C PHE A 169 7.96 -6.68 -19.05
N ARG A 170 8.03 -7.80 -19.78
CA ARG A 170 7.66 -9.11 -19.25
C ARG A 170 8.51 -9.47 -18.04
N ARG A 171 9.84 -9.27 -18.11
CA ARG A 171 10.72 -9.48 -16.95
C ARG A 171 10.43 -8.52 -15.79
N HIS A 172 10.03 -7.28 -16.07
CA HIS A 172 9.61 -6.35 -15.02
C HIS A 172 8.33 -6.82 -14.32
N TYR A 173 7.36 -7.35 -15.06
CA TYR A 173 6.15 -7.94 -14.51
C TYR A 173 6.48 -9.09 -13.54
N VAL A 174 7.33 -10.02 -13.95
CA VAL A 174 7.77 -11.15 -13.10
C VAL A 174 8.47 -10.64 -11.83
N ARG A 175 9.39 -9.68 -11.96
CA ARG A 175 10.06 -9.07 -10.77
C ARG A 175 9.08 -8.40 -9.82
N LEU A 176 8.04 -7.76 -10.35
CA LEU A 176 7.01 -7.14 -9.53
C LEU A 176 6.22 -8.19 -8.73
N GLU A 177 5.92 -9.34 -9.33
CA GLU A 177 5.29 -10.46 -8.63
C GLU A 177 6.21 -11.04 -7.55
N GLU A 178 7.47 -11.30 -7.88
CA GLU A 178 8.47 -11.87 -6.94
C GLU A 178 8.71 -10.97 -5.71
N ILE A 179 8.65 -9.64 -5.88
CA ILE A 179 8.90 -8.70 -4.77
C ILE A 179 7.67 -8.49 -3.89
N THR A 180 6.46 -8.75 -4.38
CA THR A 180 5.21 -8.41 -3.71
C THR A 180 5.11 -8.96 -2.30
N GLU A 181 5.40 -10.25 -2.10
CA GLU A 181 5.37 -10.88 -0.77
C GLU A 181 6.40 -10.30 0.20
N ARG A 182 7.46 -9.69 -0.31
CA ARG A 182 8.57 -9.13 0.48
C ARG A 182 8.33 -7.70 0.91
N VAL A 183 7.55 -6.93 0.17
CA VAL A 183 7.32 -5.49 0.42
C VAL A 183 5.93 -5.21 0.99
N CYS A 184 4.94 -6.09 0.73
CA CYS A 184 3.59 -5.96 1.26
C CYS A 184 3.50 -6.61 2.65
N VAL A 185 4.23 -6.08 3.61
CA VAL A 185 4.32 -6.61 4.97
C VAL A 185 3.75 -5.62 5.98
N GLY A 186 3.14 -6.15 7.05
CA GLY A 186 2.74 -5.38 8.21
C GLY A 186 3.78 -5.46 9.33
N LYS A 187 3.71 -4.51 10.26
CA LYS A 187 4.53 -4.46 11.46
C LYS A 187 3.63 -4.29 12.67
N PHE A 188 3.77 -5.19 13.67
CA PHE A 188 3.01 -5.15 14.93
C PHE A 188 3.81 -5.72 16.10
N LEU A 189 4.90 -5.07 16.47
CA LEU A 189 5.80 -5.54 17.54
C LEU A 189 5.95 -4.53 18.68
N GLY A 190 5.20 -3.41 18.64
CA GLY A 190 5.28 -2.36 19.64
C GLY A 190 6.53 -1.49 19.50
N ALA A 191 6.74 -0.58 20.45
CA ALA A 191 7.72 0.49 20.39
C ALA A 191 9.17 0.00 20.29
N VAL A 192 9.50 -1.12 20.93
CA VAL A 192 10.88 -1.67 21.02
C VAL A 192 11.01 -3.03 20.32
N GLY A 193 9.99 -3.47 19.60
CA GLY A 193 10.05 -4.69 18.79
C GLY A 193 9.96 -6.01 19.56
N THR A 194 9.47 -6.01 20.81
CA THR A 194 9.36 -7.21 21.63
C THR A 194 8.00 -7.92 21.53
N GLY A 195 6.98 -7.23 21.02
CA GLY A 195 5.60 -7.75 20.99
C GLY A 195 4.98 -7.99 22.38
N ALA A 196 5.59 -7.48 23.45
CA ALA A 196 5.19 -7.79 24.82
C ALA A 196 3.71 -7.44 25.13
N ALA A 197 3.19 -6.35 24.57
CA ALA A 197 1.80 -5.93 24.74
C ALA A 197 0.81 -6.84 24.02
N GLN A 198 1.25 -7.52 22.97
CA GLN A 198 0.39 -8.40 22.15
C GLN A 198 0.30 -9.82 22.72
N GLY A 199 1.27 -10.23 23.55
CA GLY A 199 1.31 -11.54 24.15
C GLY A 199 1.74 -12.64 23.17
N LYS A 200 1.44 -13.91 23.53
CA LYS A 200 1.85 -15.08 22.72
C LYS A 200 1.05 -15.26 21.43
N ASP A 201 -0.08 -14.57 21.30
CA ASP A 201 -0.99 -14.66 20.16
C ASP A 201 -0.70 -13.57 19.10
N CYS A 202 0.49 -12.98 19.13
CA CYS A 202 0.89 -11.89 18.23
C CYS A 202 0.79 -12.25 16.72
N LEU A 203 0.80 -13.53 16.36
CA LEU A 203 0.66 -14.00 14.98
C LEU A 203 -0.69 -13.66 14.33
N LEU A 204 -1.74 -13.38 15.12
CA LEU A 204 -3.01 -12.86 14.59
C LEU A 204 -2.88 -11.43 14.03
N TYR A 205 -1.86 -10.70 14.44
CA TYR A 205 -1.61 -9.31 14.03
C TYR A 205 -0.59 -9.19 12.89
N THR A 206 0.15 -10.26 12.61
CA THR A 206 1.21 -10.25 11.61
C THR A 206 0.95 -11.29 10.53
N SER A 207 1.14 -10.94 9.26
CA SER A 207 1.31 -11.95 8.24
C SER A 207 2.53 -12.82 8.56
N PRO A 208 2.48 -14.14 8.35
CA PRO A 208 3.63 -14.98 8.60
C PRO A 208 4.84 -14.46 7.82
N SER A 209 5.89 -14.06 8.55
CA SER A 209 7.17 -13.71 7.95
C SER A 209 7.74 -14.95 7.25
N PRO A 210 8.39 -14.80 6.08
CA PRO A 210 9.13 -15.90 5.46
C PRO A 210 10.20 -16.52 6.40
N ARG A 211 10.62 -15.81 7.45
CA ARG A 211 11.55 -16.30 8.46
C ARG A 211 10.91 -17.27 9.47
N ASP A 212 9.60 -17.25 9.59
CA ASP A 212 8.86 -18.12 10.52
C ASP A 212 8.44 -19.44 9.89
N ARG A 213 8.82 -19.68 8.62
CA ARG A 213 8.65 -20.93 7.89
C ARG A 213 9.91 -21.79 7.99
N GLY A 214 10.48 -21.91 9.17
CA GLY A 214 11.56 -22.83 9.48
C GLY A 214 11.11 -24.28 9.57
#